data_62b30f2027323066bb1abc514f27e40b
#
_entry.id   62b30f2027323066bb1abc514f27e40b
#
_cell.length_a   1.000
_cell.length_b   1.000
_cell.length_c   1.000
_cell.angle_alpha   90.00
_cell.angle_beta   90.00
_cell.angle_gamma   90.00
#
_symmetry.space_group_name_H-M   'P 1'
#
loop_
_entity.id
_entity.type
_entity.pdbx_description
1 polymer ?
#
loop_
_entity_poly.entity_id
_entity_poly.type
_entity_poly.pdbx_seq_one_letter_code
_entity_poly.pdbx_strand_id
1 'polypeptide(L)'
;MKKIVMTGGGTAGHVTPNIALMPALKDAGYEITYIGSYQGMEKGLIEAQNIPYYGIASGKLRRYFDLKNFTDPFKVLKGFGEAIRLMHKLKPDIVFSKGGFVSVPVVLAAKYCHVPAIIHESDITPGLANKIAIRGAKKVCCNFPETMKYLPEGKAVLTGSPIRQELFHGNAAAARKLCHISDDGKPVLLIIGGSSGSKVINDAVRQVLPQLLERFNVIHLCGKGNLDTSLNGRVGYTQMEYASEELPDIFALADLVISRAGANSICELLALHKPNILIPLSAAASRGDQILNANSFKKQGFSYVLEEESLTGDILLDAVRDVYANRVSYRKAMEESGQMDSIGAIVNLIKKESK
;
A
#
# COMPACT_ATOMS: atom_id res chain seq x y z
N MET A 1 -7.34 28.16 11.18
CA MET A 1 -6.88 26.99 10.41
C MET A 1 -7.21 25.76 11.24
N LYS A 2 -7.88 24.75 10.68
CA LYS A 2 -8.21 23.51 11.40
C LYS A 2 -6.97 22.65 11.57
N LYS A 3 -6.90 21.87 12.66
CA LYS A 3 -5.76 21.03 12.99
C LYS A 3 -6.10 19.55 12.83
N ILE A 4 -5.29 18.82 12.12
CA ILE A 4 -5.43 17.37 11.97
C ILE A 4 -4.19 16.66 12.53
N VAL A 5 -4.42 15.64 13.32
CA VAL A 5 -3.40 14.67 13.67
C VAL A 5 -3.53 13.45 12.78
N MET A 6 -2.47 13.13 12.06
CA MET A 6 -2.39 11.89 11.28
C MET A 6 -1.56 10.85 12.01
N THR A 7 -1.89 9.58 11.84
CA THR A 7 -1.15 8.47 12.46
C THR A 7 -1.19 7.21 11.60
N GLY A 8 -0.18 6.40 11.73
CA GLY A 8 0.01 5.14 11.02
C GLY A 8 1.47 4.76 11.05
N GLY A 9 1.79 3.49 10.98
CA GLY A 9 3.20 3.09 11.00
C GLY A 9 3.43 1.59 11.04
N GLY A 10 4.69 1.23 11.19
CA GLY A 10 5.16 -0.14 11.20
C GLY A 10 5.44 -0.74 9.82
N THR A 11 4.81 -0.25 8.77
CA THR A 11 5.09 -0.59 7.36
C THR A 11 4.85 0.61 6.46
N ALA A 12 5.50 0.66 5.30
CA ALA A 12 5.30 1.71 4.29
C ALA A 12 3.81 1.82 3.87
N GLY A 13 3.10 0.69 3.80
CA GLY A 13 1.68 0.65 3.46
C GLY A 13 0.74 1.40 4.41
N HIS A 14 1.16 1.67 5.65
CA HIS A 14 0.42 2.52 6.58
C HIS A 14 0.84 4.00 6.55
N VAL A 15 1.90 4.34 5.83
CA VAL A 15 2.47 5.69 5.78
C VAL A 15 2.23 6.35 4.44
N THR A 16 2.54 5.67 3.35
CA THR A 16 2.44 6.20 1.98
C THR A 16 1.05 6.77 1.65
N PRO A 17 -0.08 6.10 2.00
CA PRO A 17 -1.40 6.68 1.75
C PRO A 17 -1.71 7.91 2.63
N ASN A 18 -1.09 8.02 3.81
CA ASN A 18 -1.18 9.27 4.59
C ASN A 18 -0.46 10.41 3.88
N ILE A 19 0.74 10.13 3.32
CA ILE A 19 1.50 11.11 2.53
C ILE A 19 0.68 11.56 1.32
N ALA A 20 0.01 10.65 0.62
CA ALA A 20 -0.83 10.96 -0.53
C ALA A 20 -2.00 11.92 -0.20
N LEU A 21 -2.50 11.91 1.04
CA LEU A 21 -3.57 12.82 1.50
C LEU A 21 -3.06 14.21 1.90
N MET A 22 -1.78 14.35 2.26
CA MET A 22 -1.25 15.59 2.85
C MET A 22 -1.40 16.83 1.96
N PRO A 23 -1.12 16.78 0.64
CA PRO A 23 -1.32 17.95 -0.22
C PRO A 23 -2.76 18.46 -0.19
N ALA A 24 -3.72 17.56 -0.44
CA ALA A 24 -5.15 17.92 -0.46
C ALA A 24 -5.69 18.39 0.91
N LEU A 25 -5.12 17.89 2.02
CA LEU A 25 -5.45 18.39 3.36
C LEU A 25 -4.87 19.78 3.60
N LYS A 26 -3.65 20.07 3.14
CA LYS A 26 -3.07 21.43 3.21
C LYS A 26 -3.90 22.41 2.39
N ASP A 27 -4.28 22.05 1.17
CA ASP A 27 -5.13 22.86 0.29
C ASP A 27 -6.52 23.07 0.91
N ALA A 28 -7.00 22.11 1.68
CA ALA A 28 -8.25 22.21 2.45
C ALA A 28 -8.12 23.06 3.73
N GLY A 29 -6.95 23.64 4.01
CA GLY A 29 -6.69 24.55 5.14
C GLY A 29 -6.38 23.84 6.46
N TYR A 30 -5.91 22.61 6.43
CA TYR A 30 -5.49 21.87 7.64
C TYR A 30 -4.01 22.07 7.96
N GLU A 31 -3.73 22.36 9.22
CA GLU A 31 -2.40 22.21 9.82
C GLU A 31 -2.21 20.74 10.20
N ILE A 32 -1.23 20.08 9.59
CA ILE A 32 -0.99 18.64 9.75
C ILE A 32 0.10 18.41 10.77
N THR A 33 -0.16 17.50 11.71
CA THR A 33 0.83 16.96 12.65
C THR A 33 0.76 15.43 12.59
N TYR A 34 1.90 14.76 12.73
CA TYR A 34 1.95 13.30 12.72
C TYR A 34 2.35 12.73 14.08
N ILE A 35 1.64 11.69 14.52
CA ILE A 35 2.00 10.90 15.69
C ILE A 35 2.34 9.48 15.23
N GLY A 36 3.57 9.05 15.50
CA GLY A 36 4.06 7.71 15.17
C GLY A 36 4.91 7.12 16.29
N SER A 37 5.63 6.04 16.04
CA SER A 37 6.52 5.43 17.02
C SER A 37 7.86 6.20 17.11
N TYR A 38 8.56 6.07 18.25
CA TYR A 38 9.85 6.77 18.43
C TYR A 38 10.90 6.44 17.36
N GLN A 39 10.93 5.20 16.89
CA GLN A 39 11.99 4.65 16.01
C GLN A 39 11.42 3.89 14.81
N GLY A 40 10.16 4.14 14.43
CA GLY A 40 9.55 3.49 13.26
C GLY A 40 10.05 4.08 11.95
N MET A 41 9.94 3.29 10.89
CA MET A 41 10.25 3.74 9.53
C MET A 41 9.41 4.96 9.10
N GLU A 42 8.23 5.13 9.70
CA GLU A 42 7.34 6.25 9.43
C GLU A 42 7.99 7.59 9.77
N LYS A 43 8.89 7.64 10.76
CA LYS A 43 9.52 8.89 11.18
C LYS A 43 10.27 9.56 10.03
N GLY A 44 11.21 8.86 9.41
CA GLY A 44 11.99 9.41 8.29
C GLY A 44 11.14 9.80 7.08
N LEU A 45 10.11 8.98 6.77
CA LEU A 45 9.21 9.26 5.65
C LEU A 45 8.38 10.52 5.87
N ILE A 46 7.94 10.79 7.10
CA ILE A 46 7.10 11.95 7.44
C ILE A 46 7.96 13.21 7.61
N GLU A 47 9.12 13.10 8.25
CA GLU A 47 10.06 14.22 8.39
C GLU A 47 10.53 14.75 7.02
N ALA A 48 10.70 13.85 6.03
CA ALA A 48 10.99 14.21 4.64
C ALA A 48 9.88 15.05 3.97
N GLN A 49 8.63 15.01 4.49
CA GLN A 49 7.52 15.84 4.03
C GLN A 49 7.43 17.19 4.76
N ASN A 50 8.41 17.52 5.61
CA ASN A 50 8.41 18.73 6.47
C ASN A 50 7.15 18.81 7.36
N ILE A 51 6.65 17.68 7.85
CA ILE A 51 5.51 17.59 8.77
C ILE A 51 6.02 17.41 10.21
N PRO A 52 5.54 18.20 11.19
CA PRO A 52 5.87 18.01 12.58
C PRO A 52 5.53 16.59 13.06
N TYR A 53 6.52 15.90 13.62
CA TYR A 53 6.43 14.53 14.08
C TYR A 53 6.58 14.40 15.59
N TYR A 54 5.70 13.64 16.21
CA TYR A 54 5.77 13.30 17.63
C TYR A 54 5.82 11.79 17.81
N GLY A 55 6.85 11.30 18.49
CA GLY A 55 6.99 9.88 18.83
C GLY A 55 6.21 9.52 20.09
N ILE A 56 5.60 8.33 20.09
CA ILE A 56 5.01 7.71 21.28
C ILE A 56 5.51 6.28 21.45
N ALA A 57 5.37 5.73 22.66
CA ALA A 57 5.60 4.32 22.90
C ALA A 57 4.54 3.49 22.16
N SER A 58 4.98 2.44 21.46
CA SER A 58 4.09 1.51 20.77
C SER A 58 4.52 0.07 21.05
N GLY A 59 3.56 -0.81 21.32
CA GLY A 59 3.75 -2.25 21.45
C GLY A 59 3.22 -2.95 20.21
N LYS A 60 3.91 -3.99 19.75
CA LYS A 60 3.46 -4.82 18.64
C LYS A 60 2.85 -6.10 19.22
N LEU A 61 1.53 -6.20 19.26
CA LEU A 61 0.84 -7.43 19.66
C LEU A 61 1.12 -8.53 18.63
N ARG A 62 2.04 -9.44 18.99
CA ARG A 62 2.42 -10.57 18.15
C ARG A 62 1.47 -11.74 18.42
N ARG A 63 1.12 -12.46 17.37
CA ARG A 63 0.22 -13.63 17.46
C ARG A 63 0.92 -14.92 17.91
N TYR A 64 2.25 -14.95 17.84
CA TYR A 64 3.08 -16.06 18.32
C TYR A 64 3.64 -15.74 19.70
N PHE A 65 4.02 -16.78 20.44
CA PHE A 65 4.62 -16.63 21.75
C PHE A 65 5.98 -15.90 21.63
N ASP A 66 6.06 -14.70 22.17
CA ASP A 66 7.27 -13.88 22.24
C ASP A 66 7.30 -13.24 23.64
N LEU A 67 8.39 -13.30 24.34
CA LEU A 67 8.55 -12.66 25.66
C LEU A 67 8.20 -11.16 25.65
N LYS A 68 8.33 -10.51 24.49
CA LYS A 68 7.91 -9.12 24.29
C LYS A 68 6.39 -8.93 24.39
N ASN A 69 5.60 -9.99 24.24
CA ASN A 69 4.15 -9.91 24.44
C ASN A 69 3.76 -9.55 25.89
N PHE A 70 4.64 -9.80 26.87
CA PHE A 70 4.43 -9.39 28.25
C PHE A 70 4.75 -7.90 28.49
N THR A 71 5.66 -7.32 27.73
CA THR A 71 6.07 -5.90 27.87
C THR A 71 5.27 -4.99 26.95
N ASP A 72 4.75 -5.49 25.85
CA ASP A 72 4.04 -4.68 24.85
C ASP A 72 2.72 -4.06 25.37
N PRO A 73 1.90 -4.70 26.24
CA PRO A 73 0.75 -4.04 26.86
C PRO A 73 1.12 -2.80 27.67
N PHE A 74 2.24 -2.83 28.42
CA PHE A 74 2.74 -1.67 29.16
C PHE A 74 3.19 -0.54 28.25
N LYS A 75 3.80 -0.87 27.10
CA LYS A 75 4.16 0.13 26.07
C LYS A 75 2.92 0.76 25.47
N VAL A 76 1.85 -0.04 25.22
CA VAL A 76 0.57 0.49 24.71
C VAL A 76 -0.06 1.43 25.72
N LEU A 77 -0.08 1.09 27.03
CA LEU A 77 -0.58 1.96 28.08
C LEU A 77 0.25 3.25 28.22
N LYS A 78 1.58 3.13 28.17
CA LYS A 78 2.46 4.31 28.15
C LYS A 78 2.16 5.18 26.92
N GLY A 79 2.09 4.59 25.72
CA GLY A 79 1.76 5.32 24.48
C GLY A 79 0.38 5.97 24.52
N PHE A 80 -0.60 5.35 25.18
CA PHE A 80 -1.91 5.94 25.41
C PHE A 80 -1.84 7.21 26.27
N GLY A 81 -1.10 7.17 27.41
CA GLY A 81 -0.88 8.35 28.24
C GLY A 81 -0.13 9.47 27.52
N GLU A 82 0.88 9.12 26.70
CA GLU A 82 1.62 10.07 25.86
C GLU A 82 0.71 10.69 24.79
N ALA A 83 -0.13 9.87 24.15
CA ALA A 83 -1.09 10.34 23.16
C ALA A 83 -2.13 11.30 23.76
N ILE A 84 -2.63 11.03 24.99
CA ILE A 84 -3.53 11.96 25.70
C ILE A 84 -2.85 13.31 25.92
N ARG A 85 -1.59 13.33 26.39
CA ARG A 85 -0.84 14.59 26.56
C ARG A 85 -0.70 15.35 25.25
N LEU A 86 -0.44 14.64 24.15
CA LEU A 86 -0.36 15.24 22.83
C LEU A 86 -1.71 15.78 22.35
N MET A 87 -2.83 15.08 22.57
CA MET A 87 -4.17 15.61 22.25
C MET A 87 -4.45 16.93 22.99
N HIS A 88 -4.10 17.03 24.28
CA HIS A 88 -4.27 18.28 25.04
C HIS A 88 -3.32 19.39 24.56
N LYS A 89 -2.08 19.05 24.16
CA LYS A 89 -1.09 20.01 23.65
C LYS A 89 -1.46 20.54 22.26
N LEU A 90 -1.80 19.63 21.33
CA LEU A 90 -2.00 19.93 19.92
C LEU A 90 -3.42 20.45 19.66
N LYS A 91 -4.39 20.03 20.47
CA LYS A 91 -5.83 20.36 20.36
C LYS A 91 -6.34 20.15 18.91
N PRO A 92 -6.22 18.94 18.35
CA PRO A 92 -6.65 18.71 16.99
C PRO A 92 -8.19 18.72 16.87
N ASP A 93 -8.68 19.17 15.73
CA ASP A 93 -10.10 19.12 15.37
C ASP A 93 -10.52 17.71 14.94
N ILE A 94 -9.57 16.91 14.47
CA ILE A 94 -9.79 15.55 14.00
C ILE A 94 -8.50 14.72 14.03
N VAL A 95 -8.66 13.39 14.16
CA VAL A 95 -7.58 12.41 13.98
C VAL A 95 -7.88 11.55 12.75
N PHE A 96 -6.90 11.35 11.90
CA PHE A 96 -6.95 10.38 10.79
C PHE A 96 -5.89 9.29 10.97
N SER A 97 -6.31 8.03 10.89
CA SER A 97 -5.43 6.89 11.08
C SER A 97 -5.46 5.93 9.89
N LYS A 98 -4.30 5.61 9.35
CA LYS A 98 -4.13 4.57 8.31
C LYS A 98 -3.85 3.18 8.89
N GLY A 99 -3.82 3.06 10.22
CA GLY A 99 -3.61 1.78 10.89
C GLY A 99 -2.17 1.55 11.37
N GLY A 100 -1.87 0.29 11.68
CA GLY A 100 -0.65 -0.10 12.38
C GLY A 100 -0.79 0.02 13.91
N PHE A 101 0.07 -0.70 14.65
CA PHE A 101 -0.08 -0.80 16.11
C PHE A 101 0.11 0.54 16.83
N VAL A 102 0.91 1.46 16.28
CA VAL A 102 1.13 2.80 16.85
C VAL A 102 -0.15 3.66 16.81
N SER A 103 -1.05 3.40 15.88
CA SER A 103 -2.29 4.16 15.76
C SER A 103 -3.32 3.82 16.84
N VAL A 104 -3.24 2.63 17.44
CA VAL A 104 -4.22 2.19 18.46
C VAL A 104 -4.27 3.14 19.64
N PRO A 105 -3.15 3.44 20.35
CA PRO A 105 -3.17 4.39 21.47
C PRO A 105 -3.61 5.79 21.03
N VAL A 106 -3.29 6.23 19.81
CA VAL A 106 -3.68 7.56 19.30
C VAL A 106 -5.20 7.66 19.10
N VAL A 107 -5.81 6.66 18.45
CA VAL A 107 -7.27 6.66 18.19
C VAL A 107 -8.05 6.53 19.50
N LEU A 108 -7.58 5.71 20.44
CA LEU A 108 -8.21 5.59 21.76
C LEU A 108 -8.08 6.86 22.59
N ALA A 109 -6.93 7.53 22.55
CA ALA A 109 -6.71 8.83 23.21
C ALA A 109 -7.59 9.92 22.60
N ALA A 110 -7.74 9.94 21.27
CA ALA A 110 -8.66 10.85 20.59
C ALA A 110 -10.09 10.68 21.12
N LYS A 111 -10.58 9.44 21.22
CA LYS A 111 -11.89 9.14 21.81
C LYS A 111 -12.00 9.65 23.26
N TYR A 112 -10.98 9.36 24.09
CA TYR A 112 -10.95 9.79 25.47
C TYR A 112 -11.00 11.33 25.61
N CYS A 113 -10.31 12.04 24.74
CA CYS A 113 -10.28 13.51 24.67
C CYS A 113 -11.44 14.11 23.86
N HIS A 114 -12.45 13.33 23.49
CA HIS A 114 -13.59 13.76 22.69
C HIS A 114 -13.20 14.38 21.32
N VAL A 115 -12.06 13.98 20.75
CA VAL A 115 -11.63 14.34 19.40
C VAL A 115 -12.17 13.29 18.42
N PRO A 116 -12.90 13.68 17.36
CA PRO A 116 -13.37 12.72 16.35
C PRO A 116 -12.18 12.04 15.66
N ALA A 117 -12.30 10.74 15.42
CA ALA A 117 -11.29 9.98 14.72
C ALA A 117 -11.89 9.22 13.53
N ILE A 118 -11.22 9.29 12.39
CA ILE A 118 -11.48 8.48 11.21
C ILE A 118 -10.32 7.50 11.07
N ILE A 119 -10.64 6.24 10.84
CA ILE A 119 -9.62 5.23 10.53
C ILE A 119 -9.84 4.70 9.10
N HIS A 120 -8.78 4.15 8.52
CA HIS A 120 -8.83 3.58 7.19
C HIS A 120 -8.34 2.13 7.24
N GLU A 121 -9.17 1.20 6.75
CA GLU A 121 -8.82 -0.20 6.55
C GLU A 121 -8.47 -0.44 5.09
N SER A 122 -7.31 -1.01 4.85
CA SER A 122 -6.84 -1.28 3.50
C SER A 122 -7.22 -2.65 2.99
N ASP A 123 -7.17 -3.67 3.85
CA ASP A 123 -7.46 -5.05 3.49
C ASP A 123 -8.96 -5.36 3.58
N ILE A 124 -9.39 -6.46 2.98
CA ILE A 124 -10.80 -6.89 3.04
C ILE A 124 -11.19 -7.22 4.48
N THR A 125 -10.31 -7.88 5.24
CA THR A 125 -10.59 -8.20 6.65
C THR A 125 -9.83 -7.25 7.57
N PRO A 126 -10.51 -6.58 8.52
CA PRO A 126 -9.84 -5.65 9.42
C PRO A 126 -8.72 -6.31 10.21
N GLY A 127 -7.54 -5.68 10.16
CA GLY A 127 -6.39 -6.09 10.95
C GLY A 127 -6.64 -5.92 12.46
N LEU A 128 -5.85 -6.63 13.31
CA LEU A 128 -6.03 -6.58 14.76
C LEU A 128 -5.97 -5.14 15.33
N ALA A 129 -5.04 -4.33 14.84
CA ALA A 129 -4.93 -2.92 15.24
C ALA A 129 -6.22 -2.16 14.93
N ASN A 130 -6.75 -2.31 13.71
CA ASN A 130 -8.00 -1.65 13.32
C ASN A 130 -9.22 -2.22 14.06
N LYS A 131 -9.28 -3.54 14.33
CA LYS A 131 -10.35 -4.12 15.17
C LYS A 131 -10.44 -3.46 16.55
N ILE A 132 -9.32 -3.09 17.14
CA ILE A 132 -9.28 -2.36 18.41
C ILE A 132 -9.64 -0.88 18.18
N ALA A 133 -9.04 -0.24 17.18
CA ALA A 133 -9.21 1.18 16.88
C ALA A 133 -10.66 1.53 16.45
N ILE A 134 -11.39 0.62 15.79
CA ILE A 134 -12.82 0.77 15.41
C ILE A 134 -13.68 1.22 16.59
N ARG A 135 -13.36 0.76 17.82
CA ARG A 135 -14.10 1.14 19.05
C ARG A 135 -13.97 2.63 19.37
N GLY A 136 -12.85 3.25 18.95
CA GLY A 136 -12.56 4.68 19.12
C GLY A 136 -12.96 5.54 17.92
N ALA A 137 -13.14 4.94 16.76
CA ALA A 137 -13.39 5.65 15.52
C ALA A 137 -14.85 6.09 15.37
N LYS A 138 -15.05 7.29 14.82
CA LYS A 138 -16.35 7.82 14.40
C LYS A 138 -16.75 7.25 13.03
N LYS A 139 -15.80 7.16 12.11
CA LYS A 139 -15.97 6.58 10.77
C LYS A 139 -14.79 5.67 10.42
N VAL A 140 -15.04 4.71 9.53
CA VAL A 140 -14.07 3.74 9.04
C VAL A 140 -14.13 3.75 7.52
N CYS A 141 -13.11 4.31 6.89
CA CYS A 141 -12.91 4.23 5.46
C CYS A 141 -12.42 2.82 5.08
N CYS A 142 -12.80 2.32 3.92
CA CYS A 142 -12.31 1.05 3.40
C CYS A 142 -12.10 1.05 1.89
N ASN A 143 -11.19 0.18 1.42
CA ASN A 143 -10.87 0.03 0.01
C ASN A 143 -11.88 -0.83 -0.74
N PHE A 144 -12.42 -1.86 -0.08
CA PHE A 144 -13.22 -2.89 -0.72
C PHE A 144 -14.68 -2.87 -0.22
N PRO A 145 -15.67 -3.04 -1.12
CA PRO A 145 -17.05 -3.18 -0.71
C PRO A 145 -17.27 -4.35 0.26
N GLU A 146 -16.51 -5.44 0.07
CA GLU A 146 -16.57 -6.63 0.92
C GLU A 146 -16.15 -6.36 2.38
N THR A 147 -15.36 -5.30 2.61
CA THR A 147 -14.94 -4.92 3.97
C THR A 147 -16.12 -4.42 4.81
N MET A 148 -17.11 -3.80 4.17
CA MET A 148 -18.24 -3.17 4.88
C MET A 148 -19.00 -4.14 5.79
N LYS A 149 -19.10 -5.43 5.43
CA LYS A 149 -19.76 -6.45 6.24
C LYS A 149 -19.06 -6.78 7.57
N TYR A 150 -17.77 -6.42 7.67
CA TYR A 150 -16.96 -6.63 8.89
C TYR A 150 -16.93 -5.39 9.79
N LEU A 151 -17.54 -4.30 9.36
CA LEU A 151 -17.51 -3.01 10.05
C LEU A 151 -18.86 -2.75 10.73
N PRO A 152 -18.87 -2.01 11.86
CA PRO A 152 -20.13 -1.65 12.51
C PRO A 152 -21.03 -0.81 11.59
N GLU A 153 -22.32 -1.06 11.63
CA GLU A 153 -23.31 -0.31 10.90
C GLU A 153 -23.20 1.18 11.18
N GLY A 154 -23.37 2.00 10.14
CA GLY A 154 -23.30 3.46 10.22
C GLY A 154 -21.88 4.04 10.35
N LYS A 155 -20.83 3.21 10.52
CA LYS A 155 -19.43 3.69 10.55
C LYS A 155 -18.71 3.49 9.24
N ALA A 156 -19.03 2.44 8.48
CA ALA A 156 -18.34 2.09 7.25
C ALA A 156 -18.57 3.13 6.13
N VAL A 157 -17.51 3.51 5.43
CA VAL A 157 -17.54 4.38 4.26
C VAL A 157 -16.59 3.79 3.20
N LEU A 158 -17.15 3.41 2.06
CA LEU A 158 -16.33 2.98 0.93
C LEU A 158 -15.68 4.21 0.28
N THR A 159 -14.37 4.33 0.40
CA THR A 159 -13.61 5.47 -0.14
C THR A 159 -12.56 5.07 -1.16
N GLY A 160 -12.21 3.80 -1.24
CA GLY A 160 -11.01 3.37 -1.94
C GLY A 160 -9.73 3.79 -1.19
N SER A 161 -8.58 3.52 -1.81
CA SER A 161 -7.26 3.86 -1.26
C SER A 161 -6.78 5.20 -1.83
N PRO A 162 -6.25 6.11 -1.00
CA PRO A 162 -5.61 7.33 -1.52
C PRO A 162 -4.34 6.96 -2.28
N ILE A 163 -4.32 7.31 -3.57
CA ILE A 163 -3.21 7.03 -4.48
C ILE A 163 -2.35 8.28 -4.63
N ARG A 164 -1.05 8.08 -4.64
CA ARG A 164 -0.08 9.15 -4.85
C ARG A 164 -0.25 9.77 -6.24
N GLN A 165 -0.41 11.09 -6.28
CA GLN A 165 -0.64 11.80 -7.55
C GLN A 165 0.54 11.68 -8.51
N GLU A 166 1.76 11.57 -7.99
CA GLU A 166 2.98 11.41 -8.77
C GLU A 166 2.92 10.19 -9.70
N LEU A 167 2.21 9.13 -9.30
CA LEU A 167 2.08 7.91 -10.12
C LEU A 167 1.36 8.15 -11.46
N PHE A 168 0.53 9.19 -11.55
CA PHE A 168 -0.18 9.54 -12.79
C PHE A 168 0.64 10.41 -13.75
N HIS A 169 1.79 10.91 -13.30
CA HIS A 169 2.61 11.88 -14.04
C HIS A 169 3.99 11.34 -14.44
N GLY A 170 4.12 10.01 -14.49
CA GLY A 170 5.36 9.36 -14.88
C GLY A 170 5.75 9.59 -16.35
N ASN A 171 7.05 9.61 -16.61
CA ASN A 171 7.65 9.79 -17.92
C ASN A 171 8.28 8.48 -18.43
N ALA A 172 7.59 7.81 -19.35
CA ALA A 172 8.05 6.55 -19.93
C ALA A 172 9.42 6.66 -20.63
N ALA A 173 9.74 7.81 -21.27
CA ALA A 173 11.01 8.00 -21.93
C ALA A 173 12.17 8.13 -20.90
N ALA A 174 11.92 8.76 -19.75
CA ALA A 174 12.88 8.80 -18.65
C ALA A 174 13.17 7.40 -18.09
N ALA A 175 12.14 6.60 -17.85
CA ALA A 175 12.28 5.21 -17.41
C ALA A 175 13.04 4.35 -18.43
N ARG A 176 12.74 4.51 -19.73
CA ARG A 176 13.42 3.78 -20.80
C ARG A 176 14.92 4.04 -20.78
N LYS A 177 15.31 5.31 -20.61
CA LYS A 177 16.73 5.73 -20.50
C LYS A 177 17.36 5.18 -19.21
N LEU A 178 16.69 5.32 -18.07
CA LEU A 178 17.16 4.87 -16.76
C LEU A 178 17.41 3.36 -16.75
N CYS A 179 16.44 2.60 -17.28
CA CYS A 179 16.48 1.15 -17.30
C CYS A 179 17.26 0.57 -18.50
N HIS A 180 17.87 1.42 -19.34
CA HIS A 180 18.58 0.98 -20.54
C HIS A 180 17.74 0.06 -21.45
N ILE A 181 16.43 0.30 -21.53
CA ILE A 181 15.51 -0.43 -22.37
C ILE A 181 15.51 0.18 -23.77
N SER A 182 15.86 -0.61 -24.78
CA SER A 182 15.82 -0.18 -26.17
C SER A 182 14.40 0.08 -26.67
N ASP A 183 14.26 0.96 -27.65
CA ASP A 183 12.97 1.20 -28.33
C ASP A 183 12.83 0.26 -29.53
N ASP A 184 12.80 -1.03 -29.25
CA ASP A 184 12.74 -2.12 -30.21
C ASP A 184 11.30 -2.59 -30.53
N GLY A 185 10.31 -1.85 -30.01
CA GLY A 185 8.88 -2.17 -30.16
C GLY A 185 8.38 -3.29 -29.27
N LYS A 186 9.23 -3.91 -28.44
CA LYS A 186 8.79 -4.91 -27.47
C LYS A 186 8.06 -4.24 -26.30
N PRO A 187 6.96 -4.84 -25.82
CA PRO A 187 6.28 -4.38 -24.60
C PRO A 187 7.18 -4.56 -23.37
N VAL A 188 6.89 -3.79 -22.34
CA VAL A 188 7.65 -3.82 -21.08
C VAL A 188 6.87 -4.56 -20.00
N LEU A 189 7.49 -5.61 -19.47
CA LEU A 189 7.02 -6.37 -18.32
C LEU A 189 7.72 -5.87 -17.06
N LEU A 190 6.96 -5.35 -16.11
CA LEU A 190 7.44 -4.93 -14.80
C LEU A 190 7.15 -6.00 -13.75
N ILE A 191 8.16 -6.38 -12.95
CA ILE A 191 8.01 -7.33 -11.83
C ILE A 191 8.27 -6.60 -10.51
N ILE A 192 7.32 -6.68 -9.56
CA ILE A 192 7.41 -6.08 -8.23
C ILE A 192 7.04 -7.10 -7.16
N GLY A 193 8.05 -7.65 -6.48
CA GLY A 193 7.87 -8.61 -5.39
C GLY A 193 7.47 -8.00 -4.03
N GLY A 194 7.23 -6.67 -3.97
CA GLY A 194 7.08 -5.89 -2.74
C GLY A 194 8.40 -5.29 -2.27
N SER A 195 8.38 -4.48 -1.19
CA SER A 195 9.55 -3.73 -0.69
C SER A 195 10.74 -4.62 -0.27
N SER A 196 10.46 -5.82 0.22
CA SER A 196 11.49 -6.81 0.59
C SER A 196 11.85 -7.77 -0.56
N GLY A 197 11.15 -7.65 -1.69
CA GLY A 197 11.23 -8.62 -2.78
C GLY A 197 10.50 -9.93 -2.47
N SER A 198 10.54 -10.86 -3.41
CA SER A 198 9.99 -12.21 -3.26
C SER A 198 10.90 -13.22 -3.93
N LYS A 199 11.56 -14.05 -3.14
CA LYS A 199 12.43 -15.09 -3.67
C LYS A 199 11.69 -16.00 -4.67
N VAL A 200 10.47 -16.41 -4.34
CA VAL A 200 9.66 -17.31 -5.18
C VAL A 200 9.36 -16.68 -6.53
N ILE A 201 8.95 -15.41 -6.57
CA ILE A 201 8.70 -14.68 -7.83
C ILE A 201 10.01 -14.48 -8.60
N ASN A 202 11.08 -14.06 -7.90
CA ASN A 202 12.39 -13.83 -8.53
C ASN A 202 12.91 -15.10 -9.20
N ASP A 203 12.81 -16.24 -8.51
CA ASP A 203 13.28 -17.55 -9.02
C ASP A 203 12.43 -17.98 -10.24
N ALA A 204 11.11 -17.88 -10.16
CA ALA A 204 10.22 -18.23 -11.29
C ALA A 204 10.48 -17.36 -12.54
N VAL A 205 10.66 -16.04 -12.35
CA VAL A 205 10.99 -15.12 -13.45
C VAL A 205 12.35 -15.47 -14.07
N ARG A 206 13.37 -15.71 -13.25
CA ARG A 206 14.73 -16.03 -13.73
C ARG A 206 14.78 -17.34 -14.48
N GLN A 207 13.98 -18.33 -14.08
CA GLN A 207 13.89 -19.63 -14.75
C GLN A 207 13.45 -19.49 -16.21
N VAL A 208 12.53 -18.58 -16.52
CA VAL A 208 11.98 -18.37 -17.87
C VAL A 208 12.40 -17.04 -18.49
N LEU A 209 13.41 -16.39 -17.92
CA LEU A 209 13.89 -15.10 -18.42
C LEU A 209 14.28 -15.11 -19.91
N PRO A 210 14.97 -16.14 -20.44
CA PRO A 210 15.28 -16.21 -21.87
C PRO A 210 14.02 -16.12 -22.73
N GLN A 211 12.97 -16.89 -22.40
CA GLN A 211 11.71 -16.91 -23.13
C GLN A 211 10.91 -15.60 -22.99
N LEU A 212 10.97 -14.95 -21.82
CA LEU A 212 10.37 -13.64 -21.63
C LEU A 212 11.03 -12.60 -22.53
N LEU A 213 12.36 -12.60 -22.63
CA LEU A 213 13.14 -11.64 -23.41
C LEU A 213 12.97 -11.79 -24.94
N GLU A 214 12.43 -12.91 -25.42
CA GLU A 214 12.05 -13.04 -26.83
C GLU A 214 10.95 -12.04 -27.22
N ARG A 215 10.02 -11.74 -26.27
CA ARG A 215 8.81 -10.96 -26.53
C ARG A 215 8.68 -9.67 -25.72
N PHE A 216 9.38 -9.56 -24.61
CA PHE A 216 9.29 -8.44 -23.67
C PHE A 216 10.65 -7.86 -23.39
N ASN A 217 10.68 -6.56 -23.06
CA ASN A 217 11.71 -5.99 -22.23
C ASN A 217 11.25 -6.13 -20.77
N VAL A 218 12.17 -6.45 -19.85
CA VAL A 218 11.84 -6.79 -18.46
C VAL A 218 12.53 -5.87 -17.49
N ILE A 219 11.74 -5.22 -16.63
CA ILE A 219 12.22 -4.45 -15.47
C ILE A 219 11.84 -5.24 -14.21
N HIS A 220 12.83 -5.59 -13.40
CA HIS A 220 12.64 -6.47 -12.25
C HIS A 220 13.08 -5.81 -10.94
N LEU A 221 12.11 -5.40 -10.11
CA LEU A 221 12.35 -4.91 -8.76
C LEU A 221 12.47 -6.11 -7.81
N CYS A 222 13.70 -6.59 -7.63
CA CYS A 222 13.99 -7.86 -6.95
C CYS A 222 13.85 -7.81 -5.42
N GLY A 223 13.88 -6.61 -4.82
CA GLY A 223 14.01 -6.40 -3.38
C GLY A 223 15.47 -6.38 -2.92
N LYS A 224 15.69 -5.76 -1.75
CA LYS A 224 17.03 -5.54 -1.19
C LYS A 224 17.81 -6.84 -1.01
N GLY A 225 19.04 -6.86 -1.52
CA GLY A 225 19.96 -8.00 -1.43
C GLY A 225 19.62 -9.18 -2.36
N ASN A 226 18.67 -9.00 -3.32
CA ASN A 226 18.22 -10.09 -4.19
C ASN A 226 18.65 -9.90 -5.66
N LEU A 227 19.59 -9.00 -5.95
CA LEU A 227 20.15 -8.87 -7.29
C LEU A 227 20.94 -10.14 -7.67
N ASP A 228 20.81 -10.55 -8.92
CA ASP A 228 21.63 -11.61 -9.51
C ASP A 228 22.67 -11.00 -10.44
N THR A 229 23.89 -10.86 -9.97
CA THR A 229 24.97 -10.20 -10.72
C THR A 229 25.32 -10.91 -12.03
N SER A 230 25.01 -12.21 -12.17
CA SER A 230 25.26 -12.99 -13.39
C SER A 230 24.35 -12.55 -14.56
N LEU A 231 23.26 -11.83 -14.25
CA LEU A 231 22.30 -11.30 -15.23
C LEU A 231 22.55 -9.84 -15.61
N ASN A 232 23.58 -9.21 -15.03
CA ASN A 232 23.91 -7.83 -15.34
C ASN A 232 24.33 -7.65 -16.81
N GLY A 233 23.86 -6.57 -17.43
CA GLY A 233 24.17 -6.26 -18.84
C GLY A 233 23.42 -7.13 -19.86
N ARG A 234 22.47 -7.94 -19.45
CA ARG A 234 21.65 -8.74 -20.36
C ARG A 234 20.70 -7.84 -21.12
N VAL A 235 20.76 -7.88 -22.46
CA VAL A 235 19.93 -7.04 -23.33
C VAL A 235 18.45 -7.28 -23.07
N GLY A 236 17.70 -6.18 -22.88
CA GLY A 236 16.28 -6.22 -22.60
C GLY A 236 15.91 -6.54 -21.14
N TYR A 237 16.90 -6.72 -20.24
CA TYR A 237 16.67 -7.00 -18.83
C TYR A 237 17.37 -5.99 -17.92
N THR A 238 16.59 -5.37 -17.07
CA THR A 238 17.10 -4.49 -16.01
C THR A 238 16.59 -4.95 -14.66
N GLN A 239 17.49 -5.11 -13.70
CA GLN A 239 17.12 -5.43 -12.33
C GLN A 239 17.54 -4.31 -11.37
N MET A 240 16.71 -4.04 -10.38
CA MET A 240 16.92 -3.06 -9.31
C MET A 240 16.47 -3.65 -7.98
N GLU A 241 17.09 -3.24 -6.88
CA GLU A 241 16.62 -3.65 -5.55
C GLU A 241 15.22 -3.09 -5.26
N TYR A 242 15.02 -1.82 -5.55
CA TYR A 242 13.74 -1.11 -5.45
C TYR A 242 13.77 0.15 -6.30
N ALA A 243 12.61 0.72 -6.58
CA ALA A 243 12.44 2.04 -7.17
C ALA A 243 11.60 2.90 -6.23
N SER A 244 11.94 4.17 -6.06
CA SER A 244 11.24 5.13 -5.21
C SER A 244 10.74 6.31 -6.04
N GLU A 245 11.61 7.25 -6.35
CA GLU A 245 11.30 8.43 -7.18
C GLU A 245 11.11 8.05 -8.65
N GLU A 246 11.73 6.97 -9.08
CA GLU A 246 11.67 6.46 -10.45
C GLU A 246 10.40 5.62 -10.72
N LEU A 247 9.70 5.20 -9.67
CA LEU A 247 8.57 4.28 -9.79
C LEU A 247 7.43 4.81 -10.67
N PRO A 248 7.05 6.11 -10.63
CA PRO A 248 6.06 6.67 -11.55
C PRO A 248 6.45 6.50 -13.02
N ASP A 249 7.71 6.77 -13.35
CA ASP A 249 8.25 6.67 -14.71
C ASP A 249 8.25 5.21 -15.18
N ILE A 250 8.64 4.29 -14.31
CA ILE A 250 8.64 2.86 -14.58
C ILE A 250 7.20 2.35 -14.80
N PHE A 251 6.23 2.78 -14.00
CA PHE A 251 4.83 2.46 -14.23
C PHE A 251 4.31 3.05 -15.56
N ALA A 252 4.70 4.27 -15.91
CA ALA A 252 4.32 4.86 -17.19
C ALA A 252 4.82 4.02 -18.38
N LEU A 253 6.02 3.45 -18.27
CA LEU A 253 6.63 2.60 -19.30
C LEU A 253 6.04 1.17 -19.34
N ALA A 254 5.58 0.63 -18.20
CA ALA A 254 5.14 -0.76 -18.11
C ALA A 254 3.81 -1.03 -18.85
N ASP A 255 3.77 -2.07 -19.67
CA ASP A 255 2.57 -2.57 -20.37
C ASP A 255 1.85 -3.65 -19.57
N LEU A 256 2.58 -4.45 -18.80
CA LEU A 256 2.11 -5.55 -17.97
C LEU A 256 2.88 -5.58 -16.65
N VAL A 257 2.20 -5.87 -15.54
CA VAL A 257 2.82 -5.92 -14.22
C VAL A 257 2.62 -7.27 -13.55
N ILE A 258 3.68 -7.87 -13.01
CA ILE A 258 3.59 -8.98 -12.05
C ILE A 258 3.81 -8.39 -10.65
N SER A 259 2.88 -8.64 -9.71
CA SER A 259 2.95 -8.06 -8.37
C SER A 259 2.45 -9.00 -7.29
N ARG A 260 2.86 -8.74 -6.05
CA ARG A 260 2.14 -9.21 -4.87
C ARG A 260 0.78 -8.52 -4.76
N ALA A 261 -0.15 -9.11 -4.00
CA ALA A 261 -1.52 -8.60 -3.82
C ALA A 261 -1.71 -7.79 -2.53
N GLY A 262 -0.72 -6.98 -2.16
CA GLY A 262 -0.89 -6.00 -1.08
C GLY A 262 -1.92 -4.95 -1.45
N ALA A 263 -2.83 -4.62 -0.55
CA ALA A 263 -3.99 -3.76 -0.84
C ALA A 263 -3.65 -2.42 -1.51
N ASN A 264 -2.57 -1.74 -1.08
CA ASN A 264 -2.18 -0.48 -1.72
C ASN A 264 -1.65 -0.70 -3.14
N SER A 265 -0.80 -1.71 -3.34
CA SER A 265 -0.21 -2.00 -4.65
C SER A 265 -1.28 -2.32 -5.69
N ILE A 266 -2.26 -3.16 -5.34
CA ILE A 266 -3.32 -3.50 -6.28
C ILE A 266 -4.26 -2.31 -6.55
N CYS A 267 -4.49 -1.42 -5.57
CA CYS A 267 -5.22 -0.18 -5.79
C CYS A 267 -4.42 0.80 -6.69
N GLU A 268 -3.09 0.85 -6.58
CA GLU A 268 -2.24 1.62 -7.50
C GLU A 268 -2.33 1.07 -8.93
N LEU A 269 -2.27 -0.26 -9.11
CA LEU A 269 -2.43 -0.91 -10.42
C LEU A 269 -3.80 -0.65 -11.04
N LEU A 270 -4.87 -0.70 -10.23
CA LEU A 270 -6.23 -0.35 -10.65
C LEU A 270 -6.29 1.10 -11.12
N ALA A 271 -5.75 2.02 -10.31
CA ALA A 271 -5.77 3.45 -10.60
C ALA A 271 -4.99 3.81 -11.87
N LEU A 272 -3.93 3.07 -12.17
CA LEU A 272 -3.11 3.24 -13.36
C LEU A 272 -3.61 2.39 -14.56
N HIS A 273 -4.70 1.66 -14.41
CA HIS A 273 -5.26 0.72 -15.39
C HIS A 273 -4.20 -0.24 -15.95
N LYS A 274 -3.30 -0.75 -15.10
CA LYS A 274 -2.21 -1.64 -15.54
C LYS A 274 -2.67 -3.10 -15.54
N PRO A 275 -2.76 -3.75 -16.70
CA PRO A 275 -2.97 -5.20 -16.79
C PRO A 275 -1.97 -5.90 -15.88
N ASN A 276 -2.42 -6.85 -15.08
CA ASN A 276 -1.53 -7.40 -14.06
C ASN A 276 -1.80 -8.87 -13.72
N ILE A 277 -0.74 -9.52 -13.25
CA ILE A 277 -0.75 -10.85 -12.65
C ILE A 277 -0.45 -10.68 -11.17
N LEU A 278 -1.37 -11.07 -10.32
CA LEU A 278 -1.19 -11.04 -8.87
C LEU A 278 -0.76 -12.40 -8.35
N ILE A 279 0.34 -12.40 -7.60
CA ILE A 279 0.84 -13.58 -6.90
C ILE A 279 0.76 -13.28 -5.41
N PRO A 280 -0.39 -13.59 -4.76
CA PRO A 280 -0.58 -13.31 -3.35
C PRO A 280 0.40 -14.10 -2.49
N LEU A 281 0.79 -13.53 -1.36
CA LEU A 281 1.58 -14.25 -0.35
C LEU A 281 0.76 -15.41 0.20
N SER A 282 1.38 -16.57 0.31
CA SER A 282 0.71 -17.80 0.74
C SER A 282 0.04 -17.69 2.12
N ALA A 283 -0.98 -18.51 2.37
CA ALA A 283 -1.62 -18.57 3.67
C ALA A 283 -0.68 -19.06 4.79
N ALA A 284 0.33 -19.86 4.44
CA ALA A 284 1.36 -20.31 5.38
C ALA A 284 2.29 -19.16 5.84
N ALA A 285 2.54 -18.19 4.96
CA ALA A 285 3.43 -17.06 5.23
C ALA A 285 2.68 -15.80 5.70
N SER A 286 1.34 -15.77 5.61
CA SER A 286 0.54 -14.58 5.92
C SER A 286 -0.79 -14.94 6.62
N ARG A 287 -1.65 -13.93 6.83
CA ARG A 287 -3.02 -14.13 7.32
C ARG A 287 -4.01 -14.47 6.20
N GLY A 288 -3.54 -14.60 4.97
CA GLY A 288 -4.40 -14.76 3.79
C GLY A 288 -5.04 -13.45 3.29
N ASP A 289 -4.71 -12.30 3.86
CA ASP A 289 -5.29 -11.02 3.42
C ASP A 289 -5.03 -10.76 1.93
N GLN A 290 -3.80 -11.05 1.46
CA GLN A 290 -3.46 -10.88 0.04
C GLN A 290 -4.24 -11.83 -0.87
N ILE A 291 -4.54 -13.04 -0.41
CA ILE A 291 -5.36 -14.00 -1.18
C ILE A 291 -6.78 -13.45 -1.34
N LEU A 292 -7.37 -12.91 -0.27
CA LEU A 292 -8.70 -12.30 -0.35
C LEU A 292 -8.71 -11.08 -1.27
N ASN A 293 -7.71 -10.20 -1.15
CA ASN A 293 -7.56 -9.02 -2.01
C ASN A 293 -7.43 -9.42 -3.49
N ALA A 294 -6.57 -10.39 -3.81
CA ALA A 294 -6.38 -10.90 -5.17
C ALA A 294 -7.67 -11.50 -5.74
N ASN A 295 -8.38 -12.30 -4.94
CA ASN A 295 -9.63 -12.93 -5.37
C ASN A 295 -10.74 -11.92 -5.63
N SER A 296 -10.81 -10.81 -4.87
CA SER A 296 -11.73 -9.71 -5.16
C SER A 296 -11.44 -9.08 -6.52
N PHE A 297 -10.16 -8.81 -6.83
CA PHE A 297 -9.74 -8.24 -8.10
C PHE A 297 -9.95 -9.21 -9.28
N LYS A 298 -9.68 -10.51 -9.08
CA LYS A 298 -9.98 -11.55 -10.06
C LYS A 298 -11.46 -11.60 -10.40
N LYS A 299 -12.33 -11.58 -9.39
CA LYS A 299 -13.79 -11.63 -9.56
C LYS A 299 -14.32 -10.41 -10.34
N GLN A 300 -13.69 -9.26 -10.20
CA GLN A 300 -14.05 -8.03 -10.90
C GLN A 300 -13.41 -7.92 -12.30
N GLY A 301 -12.59 -8.89 -12.71
CA GLY A 301 -11.92 -8.88 -14.00
C GLY A 301 -10.72 -7.92 -14.10
N PHE A 302 -10.19 -7.43 -12.96
CA PHE A 302 -9.08 -6.49 -12.93
C PHE A 302 -7.72 -7.17 -13.03
N SER A 303 -7.62 -8.42 -12.58
CA SER A 303 -6.35 -9.12 -12.45
C SER A 303 -6.43 -10.58 -12.77
N TYR A 304 -5.36 -11.14 -13.32
CA TYR A 304 -5.10 -12.56 -13.31
C TYR A 304 -4.45 -12.95 -11.99
N VAL A 305 -4.78 -14.10 -11.41
CA VAL A 305 -4.25 -14.53 -10.12
C VAL A 305 -3.59 -15.89 -10.23
N LEU A 306 -2.32 -15.96 -9.82
CA LEU A 306 -1.56 -17.19 -9.65
C LEU A 306 -1.32 -17.45 -8.15
N GLU A 307 -1.59 -18.65 -7.69
CA GLU A 307 -1.28 -19.08 -6.33
C GLU A 307 0.24 -19.32 -6.19
N GLU A 308 0.84 -18.82 -5.12
CA GLU A 308 2.29 -18.95 -4.88
C GLU A 308 2.73 -20.41 -4.80
N GLU A 309 1.89 -21.26 -4.23
CA GLU A 309 2.16 -22.70 -4.02
C GLU A 309 2.27 -23.48 -5.33
N SER A 310 1.60 -23.03 -6.39
CA SER A 310 1.64 -23.65 -7.72
C SER A 310 2.55 -22.95 -8.71
N LEU A 311 3.27 -21.91 -8.26
CA LEU A 311 4.08 -21.07 -9.16
C LEU A 311 5.30 -21.82 -9.67
N THR A 312 5.36 -22.00 -11.00
CA THR A 312 6.55 -22.43 -11.75
C THR A 312 6.86 -21.43 -12.86
N GLY A 313 8.06 -21.51 -13.45
CA GLY A 313 8.41 -20.65 -14.59
C GLY A 313 7.45 -20.81 -15.76
N ASP A 314 7.09 -22.04 -16.12
CA ASP A 314 6.20 -22.32 -17.26
C ASP A 314 4.79 -21.76 -17.01
N ILE A 315 4.22 -21.96 -15.82
CA ILE A 315 2.91 -21.41 -15.46
C ILE A 315 2.94 -19.87 -15.48
N LEU A 316 4.04 -19.27 -15.04
CA LEU A 316 4.23 -17.81 -15.08
C LEU A 316 4.29 -17.32 -16.54
N LEU A 317 5.06 -18.01 -17.40
CA LEU A 317 5.22 -17.65 -18.80
C LEU A 317 3.89 -17.72 -19.57
N ASP A 318 3.10 -18.76 -19.33
CA ASP A 318 1.78 -18.92 -19.94
C ASP A 318 0.81 -17.83 -19.46
N ALA A 319 0.81 -17.50 -18.16
CA ALA A 319 0.01 -16.40 -17.62
C ALA A 319 0.42 -15.05 -18.21
N VAL A 320 1.72 -14.78 -18.39
CA VAL A 320 2.21 -13.54 -19.03
C VAL A 320 1.69 -13.44 -20.47
N ARG A 321 1.74 -14.53 -21.24
CA ARG A 321 1.24 -14.58 -22.60
C ARG A 321 -0.27 -14.34 -22.67
N ASP A 322 -1.03 -15.01 -21.81
CA ASP A 322 -2.49 -14.90 -21.76
C ASP A 322 -2.93 -13.47 -21.37
N VAL A 323 -2.41 -12.94 -20.26
CA VAL A 323 -2.79 -11.60 -19.79
C VAL A 323 -2.38 -10.52 -20.78
N TYR A 324 -1.21 -10.65 -21.42
CA TYR A 324 -0.80 -9.70 -22.45
C TYR A 324 -1.70 -9.75 -23.68
N ALA A 325 -2.10 -10.95 -24.13
CA ALA A 325 -3.05 -11.11 -25.24
C ALA A 325 -4.41 -10.48 -24.93
N ASN A 326 -4.87 -10.62 -23.68
CA ASN A 326 -6.16 -10.12 -23.20
C ASN A 326 -6.07 -8.74 -22.50
N ARG A 327 -4.94 -8.03 -22.56
CA ARG A 327 -4.68 -6.79 -21.82
C ARG A 327 -5.72 -5.68 -22.01
N VAL A 328 -6.34 -5.62 -23.19
CA VAL A 328 -7.39 -4.64 -23.50
C VAL A 328 -8.63 -4.87 -22.63
N SER A 329 -9.01 -6.14 -22.44
CA SER A 329 -10.17 -6.51 -21.60
C SER A 329 -9.93 -6.17 -20.13
N TYR A 330 -8.74 -6.45 -19.61
CA TYR A 330 -8.36 -6.07 -18.24
C TYR A 330 -8.38 -4.56 -18.05
N ARG A 331 -7.80 -3.82 -18.99
CA ARG A 331 -7.77 -2.36 -18.96
C ARG A 331 -9.18 -1.77 -18.98
N LYS A 332 -10.04 -2.27 -19.88
CA LYS A 332 -11.44 -1.84 -19.98
C LYS A 332 -12.21 -2.10 -18.69
N ALA A 333 -12.07 -3.29 -18.07
CA ALA A 333 -12.72 -3.60 -16.80
C ALA A 333 -12.30 -2.64 -15.68
N MET A 334 -11.01 -2.26 -15.63
CA MET A 334 -10.51 -1.29 -14.65
C MET A 334 -11.06 0.13 -14.91
N GLU A 335 -11.12 0.57 -16.18
CA GLU A 335 -11.68 1.87 -16.58
C GLU A 335 -13.18 1.96 -16.23
N GLU A 336 -13.93 0.88 -16.48
CA GLU A 336 -15.37 0.81 -16.17
C GLU A 336 -15.67 0.67 -14.66
N SER A 337 -14.67 0.40 -13.83
CA SER A 337 -14.87 0.23 -12.37
C SER A 337 -15.33 1.50 -11.65
N GLY A 338 -15.35 2.64 -12.34
CA GLY A 338 -15.73 3.92 -11.76
C GLY A 338 -14.74 4.32 -10.67
N GLN A 339 -13.55 4.73 -11.08
CA GLN A 339 -12.51 5.17 -10.13
C GLN A 339 -13.05 6.25 -9.20
N MET A 340 -13.18 5.91 -7.91
CA MET A 340 -13.57 6.88 -6.90
C MET A 340 -12.39 7.84 -6.69
N ASP A 341 -12.65 9.15 -6.68
CA ASP A 341 -11.71 10.11 -6.12
C ASP A 341 -11.56 9.86 -4.62
N SER A 342 -10.72 8.89 -4.30
CA SER A 342 -10.49 8.45 -2.91
C SER A 342 -9.94 9.57 -2.05
N ILE A 343 -9.09 10.44 -2.60
CA ILE A 343 -8.50 11.58 -1.88
C ILE A 343 -9.62 12.59 -1.57
N GLY A 344 -10.39 13.01 -2.57
CA GLY A 344 -11.49 13.93 -2.37
C GLY A 344 -12.58 13.38 -1.44
N ALA A 345 -12.93 12.09 -1.56
CA ALA A 345 -13.90 11.44 -0.68
C ALA A 345 -13.44 11.45 0.78
N ILE A 346 -12.16 11.11 1.05
CA ILE A 346 -11.60 11.11 2.41
C ILE A 346 -11.50 12.54 2.96
N VAL A 347 -11.01 13.49 2.16
CA VAL A 347 -10.90 14.90 2.58
C VAL A 347 -12.29 15.50 2.90
N ASN A 348 -13.29 15.22 2.08
CA ASN A 348 -14.67 15.67 2.33
C ASN A 348 -15.24 15.03 3.61
N LEU A 349 -14.96 13.73 3.86
CA LEU A 349 -15.36 13.08 5.09
C LEU A 349 -14.65 13.72 6.31
N ILE A 350 -13.34 14.00 6.21
CA ILE A 350 -12.57 14.70 7.25
C ILE A 350 -13.18 16.08 7.53
N LYS A 351 -13.50 16.88 6.51
CA LYS A 351 -14.16 18.20 6.66
C LYS A 351 -15.49 18.09 7.40
N LYS A 352 -16.31 17.10 7.04
CA LYS A 352 -17.64 16.86 7.62
C LYS A 352 -17.57 16.46 9.09
N GLU A 353 -16.58 15.66 9.46
CA GLU A 353 -16.49 15.06 10.80
C GLU A 353 -15.60 15.88 11.76
N SER A 354 -14.84 16.87 11.27
CA SER A 354 -14.01 17.79 12.08
C SER A 354 -14.87 18.69 12.98
N LYS A 355 -14.36 19.01 14.16
CA LYS A 355 -14.93 20.03 15.06
C LYS A 355 -14.99 21.41 14.40
#